data_c8781be3f930bb7381a8921387ab9686
#
_entry.id   c8781be3f930bb7381a8921387ab9686
#
_cell.length_a   1.000
_cell.length_b   1.000
_cell.length_c   1.000
_cell.angle_alpha   90.00
_cell.angle_beta   90.00
_cell.angle_gamma   90.00
#
_symmetry.space_group_name_H-M   'P 1'
#
loop_
_entity.id
_entity.type
_entity.pdbx_description
1 polymer ?
#
loop_
_entity_poly.entity_id
_entity_poly.type
_entity_poly.pdbx_seq_one_letter_code
_entity_poly.pdbx_strand_id
1 'polypeptide(L)' 'MPRVIGPVPSDKWEKEVRRQLLKQLPDNWVVICSVSWALRNDIGAVRDGEADFVVLVPELGLAVLEVKGSKLV' A
#
# COMPACT_ATOMS: atom_id res chain seq x y z
N MET A 1 -1.87 -16.99 -2.36
CA MET A 1 -1.22 -15.72 -2.01
C MET A 1 -1.63 -14.63 -2.98
N PRO A 2 -1.95 -13.41 -2.52
CA PRO A 2 -2.18 -12.30 -3.42
C PRO A 2 -0.90 -11.93 -4.17
N ARG A 3 -1.05 -11.25 -5.30
CA ARG A 3 0.07 -10.79 -6.08
C ARG A 3 0.74 -9.59 -5.39
N VAL A 4 2.05 -9.54 -5.39
CA VAL A 4 2.82 -8.46 -4.75
C VAL A 4 3.62 -7.70 -5.80
N ILE A 5 3.56 -6.39 -5.74
CA ILE A 5 4.33 -5.50 -6.61
C ILE A 5 5.11 -4.53 -5.73
N GLY A 6 6.35 -4.27 -6.10
CA GLY A 6 7.21 -3.34 -5.40
C GLY A 6 8.20 -3.99 -4.46
N PRO A 7 9.11 -3.20 -3.89
CA PRO A 7 10.18 -3.71 -3.04
C PRO A 7 9.67 -4.18 -1.68
N VAL A 8 10.44 -5.07 -1.05
CA VAL A 8 10.18 -5.47 0.33
C VAL A 8 10.53 -4.29 1.22
N PRO A 9 9.63 -3.87 2.12
CA PRO A 9 9.93 -2.78 3.04
C PRO A 9 11.14 -3.09 3.93
N SER A 10 11.90 -2.06 4.29
CA SER A 10 13.01 -2.21 5.21
C SER A 10 12.59 -2.13 6.67
N ASP A 11 11.50 -1.44 6.95
CA ASP A 11 10.98 -1.30 8.31
C ASP A 11 10.32 -2.59 8.77
N LYS A 12 10.62 -2.98 10.00
CA LYS A 12 10.11 -4.26 10.53
C LYS A 12 8.60 -4.29 10.68
N TRP A 13 7.98 -3.16 10.97
CA TRP A 13 6.52 -3.09 11.12
C TRP A 13 5.83 -3.22 9.77
N GLU A 14 6.40 -2.59 8.74
CA GLU A 14 5.89 -2.73 7.39
C GLU A 14 6.09 -4.15 6.87
N LYS A 15 7.21 -4.79 7.18
CA LYS A 15 7.43 -6.19 6.82
C LYS A 15 6.38 -7.10 7.44
N GLU A 16 6.04 -6.86 8.69
CA GLU A 16 5.04 -7.66 9.39
C GLU A 16 3.65 -7.45 8.78
N VAL A 17 3.28 -6.22 8.49
CA VAL A 17 2.01 -5.92 7.83
C VAL A 17 1.96 -6.59 6.47
N ARG A 18 3.03 -6.51 5.68
CA ARG A 18 3.13 -7.17 4.39
C ARG A 18 2.91 -8.68 4.52
N ARG A 19 3.56 -9.29 5.50
CA ARG A 19 3.42 -10.73 5.75
C ARG A 19 1.97 -11.10 6.05
N GLN A 20 1.30 -10.33 6.90
CA GLN A 20 -0.08 -10.58 7.25
C GLN A 20 -1.02 -10.40 6.04
N LEU A 21 -0.78 -9.36 5.23
CA LEU A 21 -1.58 -9.14 4.03
C LEU A 21 -1.45 -10.32 3.06
N LEU A 22 -0.22 -10.78 2.83
CA LEU A 22 0.01 -11.90 1.93
C LEU A 22 -0.59 -13.20 2.43
N LYS A 23 -0.69 -13.35 3.74
CA LYS A 23 -1.24 -14.55 4.35
C LYS A 23 -2.77 -14.57 4.35
N GLN A 24 -3.39 -13.41 4.51
CA GLN A 24 -4.83 -13.32 4.76
C GLN A 24 -5.68 -12.92 3.57
N LEU A 25 -5.10 -12.22 2.59
CA LEU A 25 -5.88 -11.73 1.47
C LEU A 25 -6.09 -12.80 0.38
N PRO A 26 -7.21 -12.73 -0.34
CA PRO A 26 -7.46 -13.67 -1.45
C PRO A 26 -6.42 -13.57 -2.56
N ASP A 27 -6.27 -14.65 -3.33
CA ASP A 27 -5.26 -14.77 -4.38
C ASP A 27 -5.43 -13.76 -5.51
N ASN A 28 -6.64 -13.34 -5.78
CA ASN A 28 -6.92 -12.40 -6.88
C ASN A 28 -6.76 -10.93 -6.50
N TRP A 29 -6.37 -10.65 -5.26
CA TRP A 29 -6.06 -9.29 -4.83
C TRP A 29 -4.60 -8.97 -5.15
N VAL A 30 -4.29 -7.67 -5.25
CA VAL A 30 -2.92 -7.20 -5.54
C VAL A 30 -2.49 -6.27 -4.43
N VAL A 31 -1.30 -6.51 -3.89
CA VAL A 31 -0.68 -5.67 -2.87
C VAL A 31 0.49 -4.94 -3.51
N ILE A 32 0.46 -3.61 -3.47
CA ILE A 32 1.55 -2.78 -4.00
C ILE A 32 2.25 -2.12 -2.82
N CYS A 33 3.56 -2.32 -2.73
CA CYS A 33 4.37 -1.80 -1.64
C CYS A 33 5.05 -0.49 -2.03
N SER A 34 5.14 0.44 -1.08
CA SER A 34 5.92 1.67 -1.23
C SER A 34 5.49 2.51 -2.42
N VAL A 35 4.25 2.94 -2.42
CA VAL A 35 3.67 3.72 -3.52
C VAL A 35 3.86 5.20 -3.25
N SER A 36 4.38 5.93 -4.24
CA SER A 36 4.41 7.38 -4.19
C SER A 36 3.70 7.93 -5.43
N TRP A 37 3.08 9.09 -5.28
CA TRP A 37 2.38 9.71 -6.39
C TRP A 37 2.53 11.24 -6.35
N ALA A 38 2.34 11.86 -7.52
CA ALA A 38 2.26 13.30 -7.65
C ALA A 38 1.02 13.64 -8.46
N LEU A 39 0.20 14.52 -7.93
CA LEU A 39 -1.02 14.97 -8.58
C LEU A 39 -0.91 16.46 -8.89
N ARG A 40 -1.27 16.85 -10.13
CA ARG A 40 -1.33 18.24 -10.52
C ARG A 40 -2.80 18.64 -10.64
N ASN A 41 -3.17 19.70 -9.93
CA ASN A 41 -4.52 20.22 -10.00
C ASN A 41 -4.66 21.27 -11.13
N ASP A 42 -5.88 21.81 -11.31
CA ASP A 42 -6.19 22.74 -12.39
C ASP A 42 -5.45 24.06 -12.32
N ILE A 43 -4.94 24.43 -11.15
CA ILE A 43 -4.16 25.68 -10.99
C ILE A 43 -2.64 25.41 -11.04
N GLY A 44 -2.25 24.20 -11.40
CA GLY A 44 -0.85 23.84 -11.57
C GLY A 44 -0.11 23.49 -10.29
N ALA A 45 -0.75 23.47 -9.14
CA ALA A 45 -0.13 23.02 -7.91
C ALA A 45 0.08 21.49 -7.95
N VAL A 46 1.23 21.04 -7.44
CA VAL A 46 1.56 19.63 -7.39
C VAL A 46 1.34 19.14 -5.97
N ARG A 47 0.61 18.04 -5.84
CA ARG A 47 0.45 17.35 -4.57
C ARG A 47 1.19 16.03 -4.63
N ASP A 48 2.10 15.83 -3.69
CA ASP A 48 2.80 14.57 -3.52
C ASP A 48 2.14 13.77 -2.41
N GLY A 49 2.09 12.48 -2.60
CA GLY A 49 1.56 11.57 -1.59
C GLY A 49 2.36 10.29 -1.56
N GLU A 50 2.32 9.62 -0.43
CA GLU A 50 2.96 8.33 -0.23
C GLU A 50 2.01 7.40 0.51
N ALA A 51 2.09 6.12 0.18
CA ALA A 51 1.38 5.09 0.90
C ALA A 51 2.33 3.91 1.13
N ASP A 52 2.28 3.33 2.30
CA ASP A 52 3.09 2.16 2.59
C ASP A 52 2.62 0.95 1.79
N PHE A 53 1.30 0.82 1.66
CA PHE A 53 0.70 -0.23 0.85
C PHE A 53 -0.55 0.28 0.15
N VAL A 54 -0.75 -0.19 -1.07
CA VAL A 54 -2.02 -0.03 -1.79
C VAL A 54 -2.52 -1.42 -2.14
N VAL A 55 -3.75 -1.71 -1.78
CA VAL A 55 -4.36 -3.01 -2.06
C VAL A 55 -5.43 -2.82 -3.13
N LEU A 56 -5.29 -3.53 -4.23
CA LEU A 56 -6.28 -3.53 -5.30
C LEU A 56 -7.24 -4.69 -5.07
N VAL A 57 -8.50 -4.34 -4.88
CA VAL A 57 -9.57 -5.31 -4.62
C VAL A 57 -10.41 -5.41 -5.88
N PRO A 58 -10.45 -6.57 -6.55
CA PRO A 58 -11.25 -6.73 -7.76
C PRO A 58 -12.71 -6.34 -7.52
N GLU A 59 -13.26 -5.57 -8.46
CA GLU A 59 -14.65 -5.11 -8.46
C GLU A 59 -15.00 -4.06 -7.40
N LEU A 60 -14.18 -3.88 -6.36
CA LEU A 60 -14.46 -2.93 -5.30
C LEU A 60 -13.62 -1.68 -5.36
N GLY A 61 -12.43 -1.74 -5.96
CA GLY A 61 -11.54 -0.60 -6.08
C GLY A 61 -10.23 -0.80 -5.35
N LEU A 62 -9.71 0.26 -4.74
CA LEU A 62 -8.43 0.18 -4.05
C LEU A 62 -8.54 0.71 -2.63
N ALA A 63 -7.66 0.22 -1.77
CA ALA A 63 -7.52 0.67 -0.40
C ALA A 63 -6.08 1.12 -0.16
N VAL A 64 -5.90 2.25 0.52
CA VAL A 64 -4.60 2.79 0.85
C VAL A 64 -4.32 2.54 2.32
N LEU A 65 -3.17 1.96 2.62
CA LEU A 65 -2.80 1.62 3.99
C LEU A 65 -1.51 2.33 4.39
N GLU A 66 -1.50 2.87 5.60
CA GLU A 66 -0.32 3.42 6.21
C GLU A 66 0.01 2.66 7.48
N VAL A 67 1.29 2.41 7.71
CA VAL A 67 1.77 1.76 8.92
C VAL A 67 2.41 2.81 9.81
N LYS A 68 1.89 2.96 11.02
CA LYS A 68 2.34 3.99 11.95
C LYS A 68 3.29 3.40 12.99
N GLY A 69 4.48 3.03 12.56
CA GLY A 69 5.57 2.59 13.44
C GLY A 69 5.12 1.59 14.50
N SER A 70 5.44 1.86 15.76
CA SER A 70 5.17 0.94 16.85
C SER A 70 3.77 1.02 17.45
N LYS A 71 2.93 1.93 16.92
CA LYS A 71 1.57 2.08 17.44
C LYS A 71 0.55 1.72 16.38
N LEU A 72 -0.03 0.56 16.57
CA LEU A 72 -1.26 0.22 15.90
C LEU A 72 -2.39 0.64 16.82
N VAL A 73 -3.08 1.64 16.41
CA VAL A 73 -4.22 2.11 17.16
C VAL A 73 -5.49 1.57 16.52
#